data_c38f8f1b6c0b029ce7807992e577bb31
#
_entry.id   c38f8f1b6c0b029ce7807992e577bb31
#
_cell.length_a   1.000
_cell.length_b   1.000
_cell.length_c   1.000
_cell.angle_alpha   90.00
_cell.angle_beta   90.00
_cell.angle_gamma   90.00
#
_symmetry.space_group_name_H-M   'P 1'
#
loop_
_entity.id
_entity.type
_entity.pdbx_description
1 polymer ?
#
loop_
_entity_poly.entity_id
_entity_poly.type
_entity_poly.pdbx_seq_one_letter_code
_entity_poly.pdbx_strand_id
1 'polypeptide(L)'
;MTKLHLTYYTSYYANYKNIPKDFLCVGISRFIPETFKYSNYNNFIWNKDNFLAPSIQLLSDIKNNKIDEDEYSKRYITEVLSRVQSYTGFETLAEWLVSFDNELAQQQTEWKAVVFMCYEVPSDFCHRHLLKKLFNNYYKIPIEELVLNKVNAKTT
;
A
#
# COMPACT_ATOMS: atom_id res chain seq x y z
N MET A 1 0.28 22.28 -1.66
CA MET A 1 -0.42 21.10 -2.18
C MET A 1 0.56 20.18 -2.87
N THR A 2 0.65 18.92 -2.43
CA THR A 2 1.58 17.96 -3.00
C THR A 2 1.10 17.49 -4.37
N LYS A 3 1.95 17.63 -5.38
CA LYS A 3 1.64 17.18 -6.73
C LYS A 3 2.49 15.95 -7.06
N LEU A 4 1.84 14.84 -7.36
CA LEU A 4 2.50 13.58 -7.71
C LEU A 4 2.44 13.35 -9.22
N HIS A 5 3.43 12.64 -9.74
CA HIS A 5 3.47 12.25 -11.16
C HIS A 5 2.53 11.09 -11.46
N LEU A 6 2.36 10.19 -10.48
CA LEU A 6 1.57 8.98 -10.65
C LEU A 6 0.28 9.05 -9.84
N THR A 7 -0.68 8.21 -10.23
CA THR A 7 -1.92 8.01 -9.48
C THR A 7 -1.72 6.83 -8.52
N TYR A 8 -2.26 6.94 -7.31
CA TYR A 8 -2.07 5.94 -6.26
C TYR A 8 -3.39 5.32 -5.85
N TYR A 9 -3.37 4.00 -5.72
CA TYR A 9 -4.54 3.19 -5.35
C TYR A 9 -4.17 2.20 -4.26
N THR A 10 -5.21 1.61 -3.66
CA THR A 10 -5.08 0.42 -2.81
C THR A 10 -5.85 -0.72 -3.45
N SER A 11 -5.44 -1.97 -3.18
CA SER A 11 -6.16 -3.16 -3.62
C SER A 11 -5.74 -4.37 -2.80
N TYR A 12 -6.20 -5.55 -3.19
CA TYR A 12 -5.90 -6.82 -2.50
C TYR A 12 -5.25 -7.80 -3.48
N TYR A 13 -4.47 -8.73 -2.95
CA TYR A 13 -3.65 -9.61 -3.77
C TYR A 13 -4.46 -10.44 -4.77
N ALA A 14 -5.63 -10.93 -4.37
CA ALA A 14 -6.46 -11.74 -5.28
C ALA A 14 -6.92 -10.97 -6.51
N ASN A 15 -6.88 -9.63 -6.47
CA ASN A 15 -7.24 -8.77 -7.59
C ASN A 15 -6.08 -8.54 -8.56
N TYR A 16 -4.88 -9.02 -8.25
CA TYR A 16 -3.68 -8.74 -9.04
C TYR A 16 -3.85 -9.08 -10.52
N LYS A 17 -4.44 -10.21 -10.81
CA LYS A 17 -4.65 -10.69 -12.20
C LYS A 17 -5.48 -9.73 -13.05
N ASN A 18 -6.29 -8.88 -12.42
CA ASN A 18 -7.15 -7.90 -13.08
C ASN A 18 -6.49 -6.52 -13.19
N ILE A 19 -5.33 -6.31 -12.55
CA ILE A 19 -4.65 -5.02 -12.53
C ILE A 19 -3.82 -4.87 -13.81
N PRO A 20 -3.89 -3.72 -14.50
CA PRO A 20 -3.08 -3.49 -15.70
C PRO A 20 -1.59 -3.66 -15.43
N LYS A 21 -0.85 -4.18 -16.40
CA LYS A 21 0.58 -4.46 -16.23
C LYS A 21 1.45 -3.21 -16.16
N ASP A 22 0.93 -2.07 -16.58
CA ASP A 22 1.62 -0.78 -16.44
C ASP A 22 1.32 -0.08 -15.12
N PHE A 23 0.62 -0.75 -14.21
CA PHE A 23 0.48 -0.33 -12.81
C PHE A 23 1.50 -1.09 -11.97
N LEU A 24 2.28 -0.37 -11.17
CA LEU A 24 3.22 -1.00 -10.25
C LEU A 24 2.49 -1.37 -8.96
N CYS A 25 2.51 -2.65 -8.61
CA CYS A 25 1.89 -3.17 -7.40
C CYS A 25 2.94 -3.27 -6.29
N VAL A 26 2.64 -2.70 -5.14
CA VAL A 26 3.52 -2.68 -3.97
C VAL A 26 2.83 -3.41 -2.83
N GLY A 27 3.36 -4.57 -2.44
CA GLY A 27 2.85 -5.31 -1.30
C GLY A 27 3.20 -4.63 0.01
N ILE A 28 2.20 -4.29 0.81
CA ILE A 28 2.39 -3.63 2.11
C ILE A 28 2.05 -4.54 3.28
N SER A 29 1.91 -5.84 3.04
CA SER A 29 1.69 -6.84 4.08
C SER A 29 3.01 -7.29 4.71
N ARG A 30 2.93 -7.83 5.94
CA ARG A 30 4.12 -8.37 6.63
C ARG A 30 4.64 -9.63 5.97
N PHE A 31 3.74 -10.44 5.42
CA PHE A 31 4.09 -11.67 4.72
C PHE A 31 3.63 -11.60 3.27
N ILE A 32 4.41 -12.21 2.37
CA ILE A 32 4.07 -12.26 0.95
C ILE A 32 3.22 -13.52 0.68
N PRO A 33 2.18 -13.43 -0.17
CA PRO A 33 1.43 -14.62 -0.57
C PRO A 33 2.32 -15.60 -1.33
N GLU A 34 2.09 -16.91 -1.15
CA GLU A 34 2.86 -17.96 -1.81
C GLU A 34 2.89 -17.81 -3.33
N THR A 35 1.78 -17.39 -3.92
CA THR A 35 1.68 -17.19 -5.38
C THR A 35 2.64 -16.13 -5.90
N PHE A 36 3.02 -15.15 -5.07
CA PHE A 36 3.96 -14.10 -5.45
C PHE A 36 5.41 -14.46 -5.12
N LYS A 37 5.60 -15.34 -4.16
CA LYS A 37 6.93 -15.67 -3.62
C LYS A 37 7.87 -16.26 -4.68
N TYR A 38 7.33 -17.03 -5.61
CA TYR A 38 8.10 -17.72 -6.65
C TYR A 38 7.78 -17.23 -8.05
N SER A 39 7.09 -16.10 -8.19
CA SER A 39 6.73 -15.55 -9.49
C SER A 39 7.70 -14.47 -9.93
N ASN A 40 7.82 -14.30 -11.26
CA ASN A 40 8.63 -13.26 -11.87
C ASN A 40 7.75 -12.13 -12.41
N TYR A 41 6.86 -11.62 -11.58
CA TYR A 41 6.01 -10.51 -11.98
C TYR A 41 6.83 -9.23 -12.06
N ASN A 42 6.88 -8.61 -13.23
CA ASN A 42 7.67 -7.41 -13.46
C ASN A 42 7.08 -6.16 -12.82
N ASN A 43 5.80 -6.18 -12.49
CA ASN A 43 5.09 -5.05 -11.92
C ASN A 43 4.68 -5.30 -10.46
N PHE A 44 5.42 -6.12 -9.74
CA PHE A 44 5.17 -6.37 -8.32
C PHE A 44 6.47 -6.26 -7.52
N ILE A 45 6.42 -5.48 -6.44
CA ILE A 45 7.52 -5.38 -5.49
C ILE A 45 7.02 -5.61 -4.07
N TRP A 46 7.85 -6.27 -3.27
CA TRP A 46 7.60 -6.50 -1.86
C TRP A 46 8.94 -6.62 -1.15
N ASN A 47 9.05 -6.05 0.02
CA ASN A 47 10.26 -6.12 0.84
C ASN A 47 9.90 -6.64 2.22
N LYS A 48 10.67 -7.60 2.74
CA LYS A 48 10.47 -8.15 4.06
C LYS A 48 10.63 -7.09 5.17
N ASP A 49 11.39 -6.03 4.91
CA ASP A 49 11.61 -4.93 5.84
C ASP A 49 10.64 -3.77 5.58
N ASN A 50 9.47 -4.10 5.07
CA ASN A 50 8.43 -3.14 4.67
C ASN A 50 7.93 -2.34 5.86
N PHE A 51 8.26 -1.05 5.90
CA PHE A 51 7.85 -0.17 7.01
C PHE A 51 6.34 0.15 7.00
N LEU A 52 5.66 -0.09 5.88
CA LEU A 52 4.20 0.10 5.76
C LEU A 52 3.40 -1.08 6.27
N ALA A 53 4.06 -2.21 6.55
CA ALA A 53 3.39 -3.40 7.07
C ALA A 53 3.22 -3.30 8.60
N PRO A 54 2.13 -3.89 9.15
CA PRO A 54 2.00 -3.97 10.60
C PRO A 54 3.07 -4.90 11.17
N SER A 55 3.46 -4.67 12.44
CA SER A 55 4.40 -5.55 13.12
C SER A 55 3.77 -6.93 13.35
N ILE A 56 4.62 -7.94 13.56
CA ILE A 56 4.18 -9.29 13.89
C ILE A 56 3.38 -9.28 15.18
N GLN A 57 3.83 -8.48 16.17
CA GLN A 57 3.13 -8.36 17.44
C GLN A 57 1.73 -7.78 17.28
N LEU A 58 1.59 -6.74 16.45
CA LEU A 58 0.28 -6.11 16.20
C LEU A 58 -0.67 -7.08 15.52
N LEU A 59 -0.18 -7.84 14.55
CA LEU A 59 -0.97 -8.88 13.87
C LEU A 59 -1.42 -9.98 14.84
N SER A 60 -0.52 -10.40 15.71
CA SER A 60 -0.83 -11.41 16.72
C SER A 60 -1.89 -10.92 17.70
N ASP A 61 -1.77 -9.67 18.16
CA ASP A 61 -2.69 -9.10 19.13
C ASP A 61 -4.12 -8.99 18.61
N ILE A 62 -4.28 -8.54 17.36
CA ILE A 62 -5.62 -8.46 16.76
C ILE A 62 -6.19 -9.85 16.47
N LYS A 63 -5.36 -10.76 16.00
CA LYS A 63 -5.77 -12.13 15.69
C LYS A 63 -6.25 -12.88 16.94
N ASN A 64 -5.59 -12.64 18.07
CA ASN A 64 -5.90 -13.29 19.34
C ASN A 64 -6.91 -12.51 20.19
N ASN A 65 -7.57 -11.52 19.62
CA ASN A 65 -8.60 -10.69 20.27
C ASN A 65 -8.10 -9.95 21.51
N LYS A 66 -6.79 -9.67 21.60
CA LYS A 66 -6.21 -8.90 22.69
C LYS A 66 -6.50 -7.39 22.55
N ILE A 67 -6.74 -6.94 21.33
CA ILE A 67 -7.05 -5.55 20.99
C ILE A 67 -8.23 -5.54 20.01
N ASP A 68 -8.95 -4.42 19.97
CA ASP A 68 -10.01 -4.19 19.00
C ASP A 68 -9.46 -3.44 17.77
N GLU A 69 -10.34 -3.16 16.81
CA GLU A 69 -9.94 -2.46 15.58
C GLU A 69 -9.50 -1.02 15.85
N ASP A 70 -10.07 -0.35 16.83
CA ASP A 70 -9.66 1.01 17.20
C ASP A 70 -8.24 1.03 17.73
N GLU A 71 -7.90 0.11 18.63
CA GLU A 71 -6.56 0.02 19.19
C GLU A 71 -5.55 -0.40 18.12
N TYR A 72 -5.94 -1.34 17.26
CA TYR A 72 -5.12 -1.74 16.12
C TYR A 72 -4.80 -0.52 15.25
N SER A 73 -5.81 0.27 14.92
CA SER A 73 -5.64 1.44 14.05
C SER A 73 -4.66 2.45 14.64
N LYS A 74 -4.78 2.73 15.93
CA LYS A 74 -3.86 3.65 16.62
C LYS A 74 -2.43 3.12 16.61
N ARG A 75 -2.27 1.85 16.93
CA ARG A 75 -0.95 1.22 16.98
C ARG A 75 -0.32 1.13 15.59
N TYR A 76 -1.09 0.78 14.56
CA TYR A 76 -0.57 0.72 13.20
C TYR A 76 -0.03 2.08 12.75
N ILE A 77 -0.82 3.14 12.92
CA ILE A 77 -0.40 4.48 12.54
C ILE A 77 0.87 4.87 13.29
N THR A 78 0.92 4.61 14.61
CA THR A 78 2.11 4.91 15.42
C THR A 78 3.33 4.13 14.92
N GLU A 79 3.18 2.86 14.59
CA GLU A 79 4.27 2.05 14.04
C GLU A 79 4.81 2.62 12.74
N VAL A 80 3.92 2.97 11.81
CA VAL A 80 4.32 3.50 10.51
C VAL A 80 5.04 4.84 10.67
N LEU A 81 4.47 5.76 11.44
CA LEU A 81 5.05 7.08 11.63
C LEU A 81 6.40 7.01 12.36
N SER A 82 6.55 6.09 13.31
CA SER A 82 7.82 5.95 14.02
C SER A 82 8.91 5.28 13.17
N ARG A 83 8.51 4.42 12.21
CA ARG A 83 9.47 3.71 11.36
C ARG A 83 9.90 4.51 10.13
N VAL A 84 9.09 5.44 9.64
CA VAL A 84 9.39 6.11 8.38
C VAL A 84 10.76 6.77 8.41
N GLN A 85 11.10 7.47 9.49
CA GLN A 85 12.38 8.14 9.60
C GLN A 85 13.55 7.16 9.64
N SER A 86 13.46 6.11 10.46
CA SER A 86 14.56 5.15 10.62
C SER A 86 14.75 4.25 9.40
N TYR A 87 13.67 3.93 8.67
CA TYR A 87 13.74 3.03 7.52
C TYR A 87 14.01 3.75 6.21
N THR A 88 13.54 4.98 6.06
CA THR A 88 13.62 5.70 4.79
C THR A 88 14.50 6.93 4.85
N GLY A 89 14.80 7.44 6.04
CA GLY A 89 15.54 8.69 6.22
C GLY A 89 14.67 9.95 6.08
N PHE A 90 13.43 9.81 5.69
CA PHE A 90 12.51 10.96 5.57
C PHE A 90 11.79 11.20 6.88
N GLU A 91 11.48 12.46 7.18
CA GLU A 91 10.81 12.82 8.44
C GLU A 91 9.32 12.44 8.41
N THR A 92 8.69 12.53 7.26
CA THR A 92 7.25 12.25 7.12
C THR A 92 6.97 11.24 6.03
N LEU A 93 5.83 10.59 6.16
CA LEU A 93 5.34 9.64 5.18
C LEU A 93 5.07 10.32 3.82
N ALA A 94 4.59 11.57 3.87
CA ALA A 94 4.37 12.35 2.64
C ALA A 94 5.67 12.63 1.89
N GLU A 95 6.74 12.98 2.62
CA GLU A 95 8.06 13.20 2.00
C GLU A 95 8.58 11.92 1.35
N TRP A 96 8.41 10.78 2.02
CA TRP A 96 8.78 9.50 1.46
C TRP A 96 8.03 9.24 0.14
N LEU A 97 6.71 9.45 0.14
CA LEU A 97 5.90 9.19 -1.05
C LEU A 97 6.30 10.08 -2.23
N VAL A 98 6.58 11.35 -1.97
CA VAL A 98 7.05 12.27 -3.02
C VAL A 98 8.38 11.80 -3.61
N SER A 99 9.31 11.36 -2.78
CA SER A 99 10.60 10.82 -3.23
C SER A 99 10.41 9.54 -4.04
N PHE A 100 9.57 8.64 -3.55
CA PHE A 100 9.23 7.39 -4.24
C PHE A 100 8.62 7.66 -5.62
N ASP A 101 7.67 8.59 -5.67
CA ASP A 101 7.02 9.03 -6.91
C ASP A 101 8.03 9.61 -7.91
N ASN A 102 8.93 10.45 -7.45
CA ASN A 102 9.98 11.03 -8.29
C ASN A 102 10.92 9.96 -8.85
N GLU A 103 11.31 8.99 -8.03
CA GLU A 103 12.16 7.89 -8.49
C GLU A 103 11.48 7.06 -9.58
N LEU A 104 10.19 6.76 -9.39
CA LEU A 104 9.44 5.99 -10.38
C LEU A 104 9.28 6.77 -11.69
N ALA A 105 9.05 8.07 -11.60
CA ALA A 105 8.91 8.92 -12.78
C ALA A 105 10.19 9.01 -13.61
N GLN A 106 11.35 8.78 -12.98
CA GLN A 106 12.65 8.83 -13.66
C GLN A 106 13.07 7.48 -14.26
N GLN A 107 12.35 6.40 -13.96
CA GLN A 107 12.65 5.08 -14.50
C GLN A 107 12.28 5.00 -15.98
N GLN A 108 12.98 4.13 -16.70
CA GLN A 108 12.70 3.87 -18.12
C GLN A 108 11.30 3.26 -18.32
N THR A 109 10.84 2.47 -17.36
CA THR A 109 9.49 1.92 -17.38
C THR A 109 8.49 3.02 -17.06
N GLU A 110 7.55 3.23 -17.98
CA GLU A 110 6.52 4.25 -17.78
C GLU A 110 5.35 3.66 -16.98
N TRP A 111 5.44 3.75 -15.66
CA TRP A 111 4.33 3.37 -14.79
C TRP A 111 3.22 4.41 -14.87
N LYS A 112 1.97 3.96 -14.99
CA LYS A 112 0.81 4.86 -14.98
C LYS A 112 0.26 5.08 -13.59
N ALA A 113 0.39 4.08 -12.72
CA ALA A 113 -0.15 4.14 -11.37
C ALA A 113 0.61 3.21 -10.45
N VAL A 114 0.42 3.40 -9.15
CA VAL A 114 0.95 2.54 -8.09
C VAL A 114 -0.23 2.00 -7.29
N VAL A 115 -0.20 0.72 -6.96
CA VAL A 115 -1.25 0.06 -6.18
C VAL A 115 -0.63 -0.54 -4.93
N PHE A 116 -0.99 -0.03 -3.76
CA PHE A 116 -0.60 -0.64 -2.48
C PHE A 116 -1.52 -1.80 -2.17
N MET A 117 -0.96 -2.98 -1.94
CA MET A 117 -1.72 -4.23 -1.87
C MET A 117 -1.56 -4.96 -0.54
N CYS A 118 -2.65 -5.53 -0.03
CA CYS A 118 -2.64 -6.46 1.08
C CYS A 118 -3.65 -7.60 0.85
N TYR A 119 -3.87 -8.45 1.86
CA TYR A 119 -4.63 -9.70 1.68
C TYR A 119 -6.14 -9.51 1.57
N GLU A 120 -6.73 -8.69 2.44
CA GLU A 120 -8.16 -8.67 2.66
C GLU A 120 -8.92 -7.98 1.53
N VAL A 121 -10.14 -8.47 1.25
CA VAL A 121 -11.05 -7.85 0.29
C VAL A 121 -11.52 -6.48 0.81
N PRO A 122 -12.07 -5.60 -0.07
CA PRO A 122 -12.40 -4.21 0.33
C PRO A 122 -13.35 -4.08 1.51
N SER A 123 -14.23 -5.04 1.72
CA SER A 123 -15.20 -5.01 2.82
C SER A 123 -14.59 -5.38 4.18
N ASP A 124 -13.41 -6.00 4.18
CA ASP A 124 -12.77 -6.48 5.41
C ASP A 124 -11.85 -5.42 5.99
N PHE A 125 -11.67 -5.46 7.31
CA PHE A 125 -10.74 -4.57 8.00
C PHE A 125 -9.30 -4.90 7.60
N CYS A 126 -8.56 -3.87 7.17
CA CYS A 126 -7.18 -4.04 6.71
C CYS A 126 -6.39 -2.74 6.88
N HIS A 127 -5.10 -2.89 7.18
CA HIS A 127 -4.21 -1.73 7.35
C HIS A 127 -4.09 -0.85 6.10
N ARG A 128 -4.34 -1.38 4.90
CA ARG A 128 -4.31 -0.51 3.70
C ARG A 128 -5.39 0.56 3.72
N HIS A 129 -6.55 0.28 4.35
CA HIS A 129 -7.60 1.29 4.51
C HIS A 129 -7.17 2.37 5.48
N LEU A 130 -6.40 2.02 6.50
CA LEU A 130 -5.82 2.98 7.44
C LEU A 130 -4.77 3.84 6.75
N LEU A 131 -3.92 3.23 5.94
CA LEU A 131 -2.91 3.94 5.17
C LEU A 131 -3.58 4.92 4.20
N LYS A 132 -4.63 4.48 3.52
CA LYS A 132 -5.41 5.32 2.62
C LYS A 132 -5.99 6.53 3.36
N LYS A 133 -6.58 6.33 4.52
CA LYS A 133 -7.11 7.43 5.34
C LYS A 133 -6.02 8.39 5.77
N LEU A 134 -4.86 7.87 6.15
CA LEU A 134 -3.73 8.70 6.57
C LEU A 134 -3.30 9.64 5.44
N PHE A 135 -3.11 9.12 4.24
CA PHE A 135 -2.74 9.94 3.09
C PHE A 135 -3.85 10.93 2.72
N ASN A 136 -5.10 10.48 2.64
CA ASN A 136 -6.20 11.33 2.22
C ASN A 136 -6.50 12.44 3.23
N ASN A 137 -6.61 12.09 4.49
CA ASN A 137 -7.13 13.00 5.52
C ASN A 137 -6.04 13.85 6.15
N TYR A 138 -4.89 13.25 6.43
CA TYR A 138 -3.80 13.97 7.11
C TYR A 138 -2.89 14.70 6.13
N TYR A 139 -2.45 14.00 5.09
CA TYR A 139 -1.51 14.58 4.12
C TYR A 139 -2.18 15.22 2.92
N LYS A 140 -3.49 15.05 2.74
CA LYS A 140 -4.26 15.56 1.60
C LYS A 140 -3.75 15.02 0.26
N ILE A 141 -3.29 13.78 0.26
CA ILE A 141 -2.85 13.07 -0.93
C ILE A 141 -3.93 12.06 -1.30
N PRO A 142 -4.56 12.17 -2.49
CA PRO A 142 -5.68 11.31 -2.85
C PRO A 142 -5.20 9.88 -3.17
N ILE A 143 -5.74 8.92 -2.44
CA ILE A 143 -5.56 7.48 -2.70
C ILE A 143 -6.93 6.84 -2.58
N GLU A 144 -7.30 6.03 -3.56
CA GLU A 144 -8.59 5.36 -3.61
C GLU A 144 -8.42 3.86 -3.77
N GLU A 145 -9.41 3.10 -3.30
CA GLU A 145 -9.46 1.66 -3.59
C GLU A 145 -9.73 1.47 -5.08
N LEU A 146 -8.92 0.63 -5.73
CA LEU A 146 -9.01 0.43 -7.18
C LEU A 146 -10.26 -0.41 -7.52
N VAL A 147 -11.14 0.13 -8.36
CA VAL A 147 -12.38 -0.49 -8.77
C VAL A 147 -12.29 -0.83 -10.27
N LEU A 148 -11.82 -2.03 -10.58
CA LEU A 148 -11.54 -2.45 -11.95
C LEU A 148 -12.78 -2.73 -12.79
N ASN A 149 -13.90 -3.10 -12.17
CA ASN A 149 -15.14 -3.36 -12.91
C ASN A 149 -15.60 -2.12 -13.68
N LYS A 150 -15.42 -0.92 -13.12
CA LYS A 150 -15.76 0.33 -13.80
C LYS A 150 -14.79 0.62 -14.94
N VAL A 151 -13.51 0.29 -14.75
CA VAL A 151 -12.48 0.48 -15.79
C VAL A 151 -12.74 -0.45 -16.97
N ASN A 152 -13.02 -1.74 -16.70
CA ASN A 152 -13.31 -2.72 -17.71
C ASN A 152 -14.59 -2.39 -18.49
N ALA A 153 -15.62 -1.90 -17.82
CA ALA A 153 -16.86 -1.50 -18.47
C ALA A 153 -16.67 -0.33 -19.44
N LYS A 154 -15.68 0.54 -19.20
CA LYS A 154 -15.36 1.67 -20.08
C LYS A 154 -14.50 1.28 -21.28
N THR A 155 -13.79 0.18 -21.20
CA THR A 155 -12.89 -0.28 -22.26
C THR A 155 -13.55 -1.26 -23.22
N THR A 156 -14.69 -1.76 -22.86
CA THR A 156 -15.50 -2.63 -23.73
C THR A 156 -16.56 -1.84 -24.47
#